data_85ec906f97791d1889e801926c8272f1
#
_entry.id   85ec906f97791d1889e801926c8272f1
#
_cell.length_a   1.000
_cell.length_b   1.000
_cell.length_c   1.000
_cell.angle_alpha   90.00
_cell.angle_beta   90.00
_cell.angle_gamma   90.00
#
_symmetry.space_group_name_H-M   'P 1'
#
loop_
_entity.id
_entity.type
_entity.pdbx_description
1 polymer ?
#
loop_
_entity_poly.entity_id
_entity_poly.type
_entity_poly.pdbx_seq_one_letter_code
_entity_poly.pdbx_strand_id
1 'polypeptide(L)'
;MATYQIWADITELAPNRFFVAVSAVPANERTQQSTGGVATKEASSLEAAKTLRDEMVLELGKTLRARGHVIVKRFDEENPGG
;
A
#
# COMPACT_ATOMS: atom_id res chain seq x y z
N MET A 1 -18.98 1.96 8.85
CA MET A 1 -17.56 1.74 9.11
C MET A 1 -17.11 0.46 8.47
N ALA A 2 -16.06 0.51 7.71
CA ALA A 2 -15.54 -0.66 7.03
C ALA A 2 -14.15 -1.00 7.55
N THR A 3 -13.75 -2.24 7.37
CA THR A 3 -12.44 -2.70 7.81
C THR A 3 -11.61 -3.01 6.57
N TYR A 4 -10.38 -2.51 6.54
CA TYR A 4 -9.53 -2.63 5.37
C TYR A 4 -8.18 -3.24 5.71
N GLN A 5 -7.58 -3.86 4.70
CA GLN A 5 -6.17 -4.24 4.72
C GLN A 5 -5.46 -3.33 3.73
N ILE A 6 -4.25 -2.93 4.05
CA ILE A 6 -3.44 -2.12 3.14
C ILE A 6 -2.33 -3.00 2.59
N TRP A 7 -2.27 -3.08 1.27
CA TRP A 7 -1.25 -3.84 0.56
C TRP A 7 -0.28 -2.89 -0.09
N ALA A 8 0.98 -3.23 -0.08
CA ALA A 8 2.02 -2.42 -0.71
C ALA A 8 2.94 -3.32 -1.51
N ASP A 9 3.40 -2.83 -2.65
CA ASP A 9 4.23 -3.62 -3.53
C ASP A 9 5.25 -2.72 -4.20
N ILE A 10 6.47 -3.22 -4.38
CA ILE A 10 7.53 -2.51 -5.08
C ILE A 10 7.99 -3.42 -6.21
N THR A 11 7.96 -2.91 -7.44
CA THR A 11 8.37 -3.67 -8.61
C THR A 11 9.50 -2.93 -9.31
N GLU A 12 10.56 -3.63 -9.61
CA GLU A 12 11.66 -3.03 -10.36
C GLU A 12 11.32 -3.09 -11.85
N LEU A 13 11.18 -1.93 -12.49
CA LEU A 13 10.84 -1.86 -13.89
C LEU A 13 12.08 -1.86 -14.76
N ALA A 14 13.16 -1.26 -14.28
CA ALA A 14 14.40 -1.15 -15.01
C ALA A 14 15.45 -0.73 -13.99
N PRO A 15 16.73 -0.79 -14.32
CA PRO A 15 17.73 -0.27 -13.39
C PRO A 15 17.41 1.16 -13.04
N ASN A 16 17.39 1.46 -11.78
CA ASN A 16 17.10 2.79 -11.26
C ASN A 16 15.66 3.24 -11.51
N ARG A 17 14.74 2.30 -11.73
CA ARG A 17 13.33 2.64 -11.84
C ARG A 17 12.50 1.63 -11.08
N PHE A 18 11.80 2.10 -10.08
CA PHE A 18 10.98 1.23 -9.23
C PHE A 18 9.56 1.79 -9.18
N PHE A 19 8.60 0.90 -9.24
CA PHE A 19 7.19 1.26 -9.20
C PHE A 19 6.62 0.84 -7.85
N VAL A 20 6.01 1.79 -7.15
CA VAL A 20 5.44 1.54 -5.83
C VAL A 20 3.93 1.64 -5.93
N ALA A 21 3.24 0.61 -5.51
CA ALA A 21 1.79 0.57 -5.53
C ALA A 21 1.27 0.25 -4.14
N VAL A 22 0.29 1.00 -3.68
CA VAL A 22 -0.33 0.78 -2.38
C VAL A 22 -1.83 0.80 -2.59
N SER A 23 -2.53 -0.17 -2.03
CA SER A 23 -3.97 -0.26 -2.20
C SER A 23 -4.65 -0.67 -0.90
N ALA A 24 -5.90 -0.28 -0.74
CA ALA A 24 -6.71 -0.68 0.39
C ALA A 24 -7.80 -1.62 -0.09
N VAL A 25 -7.89 -2.79 0.53
CA VAL A 25 -8.82 -3.84 0.15
C VAL A 25 -9.69 -4.18 1.34
N PRO A 26 -10.99 -4.36 1.18
CA PRO A 26 -11.85 -4.72 2.31
C PRO A 26 -11.39 -6.03 2.94
N ALA A 27 -11.27 -6.02 4.24
CA ALA A 27 -10.65 -7.15 4.95
C ALA A 27 -11.53 -8.38 4.98
N ASN A 28 -12.85 -8.16 4.95
CA ASN A 28 -13.73 -9.31 5.05
C ASN A 28 -14.33 -9.71 3.71
N GLU A 29 -13.80 -9.24 2.60
CA GLU A 29 -14.26 -9.69 1.31
C GLU A 29 -13.22 -10.58 0.68
N ARG A 30 -13.67 -11.50 -0.15
CA ARG A 30 -12.74 -12.39 -0.80
C ARG A 30 -12.20 -11.83 -2.08
N THR A 31 -12.81 -10.78 -2.60
CA THR A 31 -12.30 -10.20 -3.82
C THR A 31 -11.10 -9.37 -3.48
N GLN A 32 -10.21 -9.19 -4.39
CA GLN A 32 -9.04 -8.38 -4.17
C GLN A 32 -9.19 -7.03 -4.84
N GLN A 33 -10.40 -6.59 -5.04
CA GLN A 33 -10.62 -5.30 -5.64
C GLN A 33 -10.36 -4.21 -4.62
N SER A 34 -9.64 -3.20 -5.03
CA SER A 34 -9.34 -2.08 -4.16
C SER A 34 -10.49 -1.13 -4.16
N THR A 35 -11.22 -1.08 -3.07
CA THR A 35 -12.33 -0.16 -2.94
C THR A 35 -12.03 0.95 -1.95
N GLY A 36 -10.93 0.87 -1.24
CA GLY A 36 -10.55 1.90 -0.28
C GLY A 36 -9.58 2.92 -0.84
N GLY A 37 -9.06 2.67 -2.03
CA GLY A 37 -8.14 3.60 -2.65
C GLY A 37 -6.91 2.90 -3.17
N VAL A 38 -6.30 3.48 -4.20
CA VAL A 38 -5.06 2.98 -4.79
C VAL A 38 -4.17 4.18 -5.06
N ALA A 39 -2.89 4.04 -4.76
CA ALA A 39 -1.91 5.08 -5.05
C ALA A 39 -0.69 4.43 -5.68
N THR A 40 -0.10 5.07 -6.68
CA THR A 40 1.07 4.54 -7.35
C THR A 40 2.07 5.67 -7.57
N LYS A 41 3.34 5.36 -7.46
CA LYS A 41 4.40 6.33 -7.72
C LYS A 41 5.66 5.60 -8.17
N GLU A 42 6.61 6.34 -8.74
CA GLU A 42 7.88 5.77 -9.15
C GLU A 42 8.99 6.35 -8.31
N ALA A 43 10.04 5.57 -8.12
CA ALA A 43 11.23 6.00 -7.42
C ALA A 43 12.46 5.56 -8.21
N SER A 44 13.58 6.23 -7.96
CA SER A 44 14.80 5.98 -8.73
C SER A 44 15.76 5.02 -8.04
N SER A 45 15.45 4.57 -6.84
CA SER A 45 16.27 3.58 -6.14
C SER A 45 15.39 2.75 -5.23
N LEU A 46 15.89 1.61 -4.81
CA LEU A 46 15.13 0.75 -3.92
C LEU A 46 14.91 1.41 -2.57
N GLU A 47 15.90 2.12 -2.06
CA GLU A 47 15.72 2.80 -0.79
C GLU A 47 14.69 3.89 -0.87
N ALA A 48 14.71 4.67 -1.96
CA ALA A 48 13.70 5.69 -2.16
C ALA A 48 12.33 5.06 -2.30
N ALA A 49 12.24 3.91 -2.96
CA ALA A 49 10.98 3.21 -3.13
C ALA A 49 10.42 2.75 -1.78
N LYS A 50 11.29 2.26 -0.89
CA LYS A 50 10.83 1.82 0.43
C LYS A 50 10.32 2.98 1.26
N THR A 51 11.02 4.11 1.22
CA THR A 51 10.58 5.30 1.93
C THR A 51 9.23 5.78 1.38
N LEU A 52 9.11 5.79 0.06
CA LEU A 52 7.89 6.22 -0.59
C LEU A 52 6.73 5.28 -0.23
N ARG A 53 6.99 3.97 -0.23
CA ARG A 53 5.99 2.99 0.18
C ARG A 53 5.48 3.28 1.57
N ASP A 54 6.38 3.53 2.52
CA ASP A 54 5.98 3.78 3.89
C ASP A 54 5.14 5.04 4.00
N GLU A 55 5.51 6.09 3.27
CA GLU A 55 4.74 7.33 3.29
C GLU A 55 3.38 7.12 2.67
N MET A 56 3.30 6.37 1.59
CA MET A 56 2.02 6.12 0.92
C MET A 56 1.09 5.29 1.79
N VAL A 57 1.63 4.31 2.52
CA VAL A 57 0.84 3.50 3.43
C VAL A 57 0.29 4.38 4.56
N LEU A 58 1.11 5.28 5.10
CA LEU A 58 0.66 6.17 6.16
C LEU A 58 -0.43 7.11 5.66
N GLU A 59 -0.26 7.66 4.48
CA GLU A 59 -1.25 8.58 3.94
C GLU A 59 -2.57 7.89 3.67
N LEU A 60 -2.52 6.71 3.10
CA LEU A 60 -3.74 5.96 2.84
C LEU A 60 -4.43 5.60 4.15
N GLY A 61 -3.65 5.19 5.14
CA GLY A 61 -4.21 4.89 6.46
C GLY A 61 -4.88 6.09 7.10
N LYS A 62 -4.26 7.27 6.99
CA LYS A 62 -4.86 8.49 7.54
C LYS A 62 -6.16 8.81 6.84
N THR A 63 -6.19 8.67 5.52
CA THR A 63 -7.39 8.96 4.75
C THR A 63 -8.54 8.02 5.16
N LEU A 64 -8.25 6.74 5.32
CA LEU A 64 -9.27 5.79 5.68
C LEU A 64 -9.78 6.04 7.10
N ARG A 65 -8.88 6.32 8.02
CA ARG A 65 -9.30 6.60 9.40
C ARG A 65 -10.11 7.88 9.49
N ALA A 66 -9.78 8.88 8.68
CA ALA A 66 -10.53 10.11 8.66
C ALA A 66 -11.96 9.89 8.17
N ARG A 67 -12.19 8.81 7.41
CA ARG A 67 -13.53 8.47 6.95
C ARG A 67 -14.23 7.50 7.89
N GLY A 68 -13.62 7.20 9.03
CA GLY A 68 -14.25 6.32 10.01
C GLY A 68 -14.00 4.83 9.78
N HIS A 69 -13.04 4.48 8.92
CA HIS A 69 -12.74 3.09 8.66
C HIS A 69 -11.66 2.57 9.59
N VAL A 70 -11.56 1.27 9.71
CA VAL A 70 -10.61 0.61 10.58
C VAL A 70 -9.62 -0.16 9.71
N ILE A 71 -8.34 -0.10 10.06
CA ILE A 71 -7.31 -0.84 9.35
C ILE A 71 -6.85 -1.97 10.25
N VAL A 72 -7.02 -3.22 9.79
CA VAL A 72 -6.68 -4.38 10.60
C VAL A 72 -5.36 -4.98 10.25
N LYS A 73 -4.82 -4.70 9.07
CA LYS A 73 -3.56 -5.30 8.70
C LYS A 73 -2.90 -4.50 7.60
N ARG A 74 -1.58 -4.42 7.65
CA ARG A 74 -0.80 -3.76 6.62
C ARG A 74 0.26 -4.74 6.15
N PHE A 75 0.51 -4.73 4.86
CA PHE A 75 1.50 -5.62 4.27
C PHE A 75 2.66 -4.82 3.70
N ASP A 76 2.95 -3.69 4.30
CA ASP A 76 4.03 -2.85 3.84
C ASP A 76 5.35 -3.34 4.34
N GLU A 77 5.37 -4.21 5.34
CA GLU A 77 6.56 -4.60 5.86
C GLU A 77 6.93 -5.81 5.44
N GLU A 78 6.87 -6.39 4.92
CA GLU A 78 7.40 -7.34 4.59
C GLU A 78 7.35 -8.19 4.04
N ASN A 79 7.73 -8.62 3.44
CA ASN A 79 7.81 -9.44 2.72
C ASN A 79 8.34 -10.58 2.96
N PRO A 80 7.89 -11.19 3.67
CA PRO A 80 8.45 -12.34 4.05
C PRO A 80 8.67 -13.26 3.02
N GLY A 81 8.00 -13.24 2.11
CA GLY A 81 8.25 -14.18 1.11
C GLY A 81 9.44 -13.84 0.47
N GLY A 82 9.78 -12.77 0.77
CA GLY A 82 10.98 -12.34 0.13
C GLY A 82 11.97 -12.67 0.98
#